data_09c866b9e7198e1f994034a46fb51a09
#
_entry.id   09c866b9e7198e1f994034a46fb51a09
#
_cell.length_a   1.000
_cell.length_b   1.000
_cell.length_c   1.000
_cell.angle_alpha   90.00
_cell.angle_beta   90.00
_cell.angle_gamma   90.00
#
_symmetry.space_group_name_H-M   'P 1'
#
loop_
_entity.id
_entity.type
_entity.pdbx_description
1 polymer ?
#
loop_
_entity_poly.entity_id
_entity_poly.type
_entity_poly.pdbx_seq_one_letter_code
_entity_poly.pdbx_strand_id
1 'polypeptide(L)'
;MSLQDAVMTKMKEAMRAKDTVALSSLRAIKSALLLAQTDGSGATMSKADEIKIVQKLVKQRQDSAAIYKEQGREDLAQPELDEVAVLAQFLPAQLSEEEVKVVVAEIIAATGAKSMQDMGKVMGQASGKLAGKADGKTISTVVKALLNA
;
A
#
# COMPACT_ATOMS: atom_id res chain seq x y z
N MET A 1 15.82 -0.80 12.98
CA MET A 1 15.20 -2.13 12.80
C MET A 1 14.71 -2.25 11.38
N SER A 2 15.12 -3.28 10.68
CA SER A 2 14.67 -3.54 9.32
C SER A 2 13.24 -4.11 9.31
N LEU A 3 12.57 -4.05 8.15
CA LEU A 3 11.27 -4.70 7.99
C LEU A 3 11.39 -6.21 8.29
N GLN A 4 12.47 -6.84 7.85
CA GLN A 4 12.71 -8.25 8.10
C GLN A 4 12.73 -8.56 9.61
N ASP A 5 13.42 -7.74 10.40
CA ASP A 5 13.48 -7.90 11.86
C ASP A 5 12.12 -7.74 12.50
N ALA A 6 11.36 -6.72 12.09
CA ALA A 6 10.02 -6.47 12.58
C ALA A 6 9.08 -7.63 12.26
N VAL A 7 9.15 -8.15 11.02
CA VAL A 7 8.35 -9.31 10.59
C VAL A 7 8.71 -10.55 11.41
N MET A 8 9.99 -10.80 11.63
CA MET A 8 10.44 -11.96 12.41
C MET A 8 9.94 -11.90 13.86
N THR A 9 9.97 -10.72 14.47
CA THR A 9 9.45 -10.51 15.82
C THR A 9 7.95 -10.81 15.87
N LYS A 10 7.19 -10.25 14.95
CA LYS A 10 5.75 -10.47 14.87
C LYS A 10 5.39 -11.92 14.55
N MET A 11 6.20 -12.61 13.75
CA MET A 11 5.99 -14.04 13.49
C MET A 11 6.10 -14.87 14.78
N LYS A 12 7.07 -14.57 15.63
CA LYS A 12 7.21 -15.25 16.92
C LYS A 12 5.99 -15.01 17.82
N GLU A 13 5.50 -13.77 17.85
CA GLU A 13 4.29 -13.42 18.59
C GLU A 13 3.07 -14.19 18.06
N ALA A 14 2.89 -14.20 16.73
CA ALA A 14 1.78 -14.90 16.08
C ALA A 14 1.81 -16.41 16.32
N MET A 15 3.00 -17.02 16.31
CA MET A 15 3.15 -18.44 16.62
C MET A 15 2.74 -18.74 18.05
N ARG A 16 3.15 -17.91 19.01
CA ARG A 16 2.77 -18.07 20.42
C ARG A 16 1.27 -17.92 20.62
N ALA A 17 0.66 -16.96 19.92
CA ALA A 17 -0.77 -16.70 19.96
C ALA A 17 -1.60 -17.68 19.12
N LYS A 18 -0.95 -18.54 18.34
CA LYS A 18 -1.61 -19.44 17.36
C LYS A 18 -2.49 -18.67 16.37
N ASP A 19 -2.07 -17.46 16.01
CA ASP A 19 -2.75 -16.60 15.05
C ASP A 19 -2.36 -16.99 13.64
N THR A 20 -3.18 -17.81 13.00
CA THR A 20 -2.92 -18.34 11.67
C THR A 20 -3.00 -17.28 10.58
N VAL A 21 -3.90 -16.30 10.73
CA VAL A 21 -4.04 -15.19 9.78
C VAL A 21 -2.78 -14.31 9.80
N ALA A 22 -2.33 -13.94 11.00
CA ALA A 22 -1.10 -13.17 11.16
C ALA A 22 0.10 -13.92 10.61
N LEU A 23 0.24 -15.21 10.89
CA LEU A 23 1.34 -16.03 10.35
C LEU A 23 1.34 -16.07 8.83
N SER A 24 0.19 -16.29 8.20
CA SER A 24 0.06 -16.33 6.75
C SER A 24 0.50 -15.00 6.12
N SER A 25 0.02 -13.90 6.67
CA SER A 25 0.33 -12.55 6.20
C SER A 25 1.82 -12.22 6.35
N LEU A 26 2.40 -12.55 7.50
CA LEU A 26 3.81 -12.30 7.78
C LEU A 26 4.74 -13.16 6.92
N ARG A 27 4.37 -14.41 6.66
CA ARG A 27 5.09 -15.27 5.72
C ARG A 27 5.08 -14.72 4.31
N ALA A 28 3.98 -14.10 3.89
CA ALA A 28 3.90 -13.45 2.59
C ALA A 28 4.90 -12.30 2.47
N ILE A 29 5.03 -11.47 3.50
CA ILE A 29 6.05 -10.40 3.54
C ILE A 29 7.45 -11.01 3.47
N LYS A 30 7.72 -12.00 4.31
CA LYS A 30 9.04 -12.66 4.34
C LYS A 30 9.42 -13.24 2.98
N SER A 31 8.49 -13.92 2.32
CA SER A 31 8.72 -14.49 0.99
C SER A 31 8.98 -13.42 -0.06
N ALA A 32 8.21 -12.34 -0.03
CA ALA A 32 8.39 -11.22 -0.96
C ALA A 32 9.74 -10.51 -0.76
N LEU A 33 10.16 -10.32 0.49
CA LEU A 33 11.46 -9.75 0.81
C LEU A 33 12.61 -10.65 0.31
N LEU A 34 12.50 -11.95 0.54
CA LEU A 34 13.50 -12.90 0.11
C LEU A 34 13.63 -12.91 -1.42
N LEU A 35 12.50 -12.92 -2.11
CA LEU A 35 12.48 -12.88 -3.57
C LEU A 35 13.14 -11.61 -4.11
N ALA A 36 12.83 -10.46 -3.51
CA ALA A 36 13.44 -9.19 -3.89
C ALA A 36 14.95 -9.14 -3.65
N GLN A 37 15.41 -9.77 -2.57
CA GLN A 37 16.85 -9.85 -2.26
C GLN A 37 17.61 -10.75 -3.23
N THR A 38 16.94 -11.71 -3.87
CA THR A 38 17.53 -12.68 -4.77
C THR A 38 17.32 -12.34 -6.25
N ASP A 39 16.86 -11.14 -6.58
CA ASP A 39 16.59 -10.72 -7.96
C ASP A 39 17.86 -10.45 -8.80
N GLY A 40 19.02 -10.63 -8.21
CA GLY A 40 20.31 -10.47 -8.90
C GLY A 40 20.86 -9.04 -8.91
N SER A 41 20.13 -8.08 -8.38
CA SER A 41 20.58 -6.68 -8.36
C SER A 41 21.73 -6.44 -7.38
N GLY A 42 21.86 -7.29 -6.35
CA GLY A 42 22.85 -7.14 -5.28
C GLY A 42 22.67 -5.87 -4.45
N ALA A 43 21.66 -5.09 -4.71
CA ALA A 43 21.42 -3.83 -4.02
C ALA A 43 20.77 -4.09 -2.66
N THR A 44 21.19 -3.31 -1.66
CA THR A 44 20.53 -3.28 -0.36
C THR A 44 19.16 -2.62 -0.53
N MET A 45 18.12 -3.27 -0.02
CA MET A 45 16.77 -2.74 -0.09
C MET A 45 16.62 -1.49 0.77
N SER A 46 16.11 -0.40 0.19
CA SER A 46 15.80 0.81 0.91
C SER A 46 14.47 0.66 1.67
N LYS A 47 14.24 1.55 2.63
CA LYS A 47 12.96 1.62 3.34
C LYS A 47 11.79 1.85 2.38
N ALA A 48 12.01 2.67 1.34
CA ALA A 48 11.00 2.91 0.30
C ALA A 48 10.67 1.63 -0.48
N ASP A 49 11.66 0.80 -0.77
CA ASP A 49 11.45 -0.47 -1.46
C ASP A 49 10.68 -1.45 -0.59
N GLU A 50 10.98 -1.51 0.70
CA GLU A 50 10.25 -2.32 1.68
C GLU A 50 8.77 -1.92 1.74
N ILE A 51 8.49 -0.62 1.77
CA ILE A 51 7.12 -0.08 1.79
C ILE A 51 6.37 -0.47 0.51
N LYS A 52 7.01 -0.37 -0.65
CA LYS A 52 6.40 -0.77 -1.93
C LYS A 52 6.02 -2.24 -1.95
N ILE A 53 6.85 -3.11 -1.39
CA ILE A 53 6.56 -4.55 -1.29
C ILE A 53 5.30 -4.76 -0.47
N VAL A 54 5.19 -4.15 0.70
CA VAL A 54 4.02 -4.28 1.56
C VAL A 54 2.77 -3.69 0.89
N GLN A 55 2.89 -2.53 0.26
CA GLN A 55 1.77 -1.91 -0.47
C GLN A 55 1.23 -2.83 -1.57
N LYS A 56 2.12 -3.50 -2.32
CA LYS A 56 1.72 -4.44 -3.36
C LYS A 56 0.94 -5.62 -2.78
N LEU A 57 1.40 -6.17 -1.66
CA LEU A 57 0.71 -7.27 -0.98
C LEU A 57 -0.67 -6.84 -0.48
N VAL A 58 -0.78 -5.64 0.09
CA VAL A 58 -2.07 -5.08 0.53
C VAL A 58 -3.01 -4.91 -0.66
N LYS A 59 -2.54 -4.30 -1.74
CA LYS A 59 -3.34 -4.06 -2.94
C LYS A 59 -3.88 -5.36 -3.54
N GLN A 60 -3.05 -6.38 -3.66
CA GLN A 60 -3.45 -7.68 -4.19
C GLN A 60 -4.62 -8.26 -3.38
N ARG A 61 -4.58 -8.14 -2.06
CA ARG A 61 -5.64 -8.66 -1.19
C ARG A 61 -6.89 -7.81 -1.25
N GLN A 62 -6.76 -6.50 -1.34
CA GLN A 62 -7.90 -5.60 -1.52
C GLN A 62 -8.62 -5.86 -2.84
N ASP A 63 -7.87 -6.05 -3.92
CA ASP A 63 -8.42 -6.36 -5.24
C ASP A 63 -9.15 -7.70 -5.22
N SER A 64 -8.58 -8.72 -4.59
CA SER A 64 -9.23 -10.03 -4.41
C SER A 64 -10.51 -9.91 -3.59
N ALA A 65 -10.47 -9.18 -2.49
CA ALA A 65 -11.64 -8.96 -1.64
C ALA A 65 -12.77 -8.26 -2.40
N ALA A 66 -12.45 -7.27 -3.22
CA ALA A 66 -13.44 -6.55 -4.04
C ALA A 66 -14.11 -7.50 -5.04
N ILE A 67 -13.35 -8.36 -5.71
CA ILE A 67 -13.89 -9.36 -6.64
C ILE A 67 -14.82 -10.34 -5.91
N TYR A 68 -14.40 -10.84 -4.75
CA TYR A 68 -15.23 -11.74 -3.95
C TYR A 68 -16.54 -11.09 -3.51
N LYS A 69 -16.51 -9.82 -3.13
CA LYS A 69 -17.73 -9.07 -2.76
C LYS A 69 -18.67 -8.91 -3.95
N GLU A 70 -18.15 -8.61 -5.14
CA GLU A 70 -18.94 -8.53 -6.37
C GLU A 70 -19.61 -9.86 -6.69
N GLN A 71 -18.97 -10.97 -6.35
CA GLN A 71 -19.51 -12.32 -6.55
C GLN A 71 -20.42 -12.79 -5.41
N GLY A 72 -20.69 -11.93 -4.41
CA GLY A 72 -21.49 -12.31 -3.26
C GLY A 72 -20.78 -13.26 -2.28
N ARG A 73 -19.46 -13.35 -2.35
CA ARG A 73 -18.66 -14.25 -1.53
C ARG A 73 -17.95 -13.51 -0.39
N GLU A 74 -18.75 -12.99 0.55
CA GLU A 74 -18.22 -12.36 1.77
C GLU A 74 -17.33 -13.30 2.60
N ASP A 75 -17.63 -14.59 2.58
CA ASP A 75 -16.85 -15.64 3.24
C ASP A 75 -15.41 -15.73 2.72
N LEU A 76 -15.17 -15.38 1.46
CA LEU A 76 -13.85 -15.34 0.84
C LEU A 76 -13.23 -13.94 0.91
N ALA A 77 -14.04 -12.90 0.91
CA ALA A 77 -13.57 -11.51 1.00
C ALA A 77 -13.00 -11.20 2.40
N GLN A 78 -13.66 -11.63 3.45
CA GLN A 78 -13.26 -11.31 4.83
C GLN A 78 -11.86 -11.81 5.17
N PRO A 79 -11.45 -13.06 4.84
CA PRO A 79 -10.07 -13.48 5.07
C PRO A 79 -9.03 -12.60 4.39
N GLU A 80 -9.29 -12.12 3.18
CA GLU A 80 -8.40 -11.20 2.47
C GLU A 80 -8.27 -9.88 3.24
N LEU A 81 -9.38 -9.33 3.72
CA LEU A 81 -9.38 -8.09 4.50
C LEU A 81 -8.71 -8.25 5.86
N ASP A 82 -8.83 -9.41 6.48
CA ASP A 82 -8.14 -9.71 7.74
C ASP A 82 -6.62 -9.71 7.53
N GLU A 83 -6.14 -10.25 6.41
CA GLU A 83 -4.73 -10.20 6.05
C GLU A 83 -4.27 -8.76 5.76
N VAL A 84 -5.10 -7.95 5.12
CA VAL A 84 -4.81 -6.52 4.90
C VAL A 84 -4.54 -5.81 6.22
N ALA A 85 -5.35 -6.07 7.25
CA ALA A 85 -5.17 -5.46 8.56
C ALA A 85 -3.80 -5.79 9.18
N VAL A 86 -3.34 -7.03 9.01
CA VAL A 86 -2.00 -7.45 9.49
C VAL A 86 -0.89 -6.77 8.69
N LEU A 87 -1.01 -6.75 7.36
CA LEU A 87 0.00 -6.16 6.48
C LEU A 87 0.11 -4.65 6.65
N ALA A 88 -1.01 -3.97 6.83
CA ALA A 88 -1.07 -2.51 6.93
C ALA A 88 -0.30 -1.95 8.14
N GLN A 89 -0.10 -2.73 9.19
CA GLN A 89 0.66 -2.29 10.36
C GLN A 89 2.14 -1.97 10.03
N PHE A 90 2.65 -2.49 8.92
CA PHE A 90 4.03 -2.24 8.46
C PHE A 90 4.13 -1.04 7.50
N LEU A 91 3.01 -0.41 7.19
CA LEU A 91 2.96 0.80 6.36
C LEU A 91 2.91 2.06 7.24
N PRO A 92 3.36 3.22 6.71
CA PRO A 92 3.06 4.50 7.35
C PRO A 92 1.55 4.66 7.54
N ALA A 93 1.14 5.56 8.43
CA ALA A 93 -0.27 5.86 8.63
C ALA A 93 -0.93 6.20 7.29
N GLN A 94 -1.97 5.46 6.93
CA GLN A 94 -2.66 5.64 5.65
C GLN A 94 -3.57 6.85 5.73
N LEU A 95 -3.58 7.65 4.66
CA LEU A 95 -4.44 8.80 4.55
C LEU A 95 -5.79 8.40 3.95
N SER A 96 -6.86 9.02 4.46
CA SER A 96 -8.19 8.92 3.88
C SER A 96 -8.23 9.63 2.52
N GLU A 97 -9.24 9.34 1.71
CA GLU A 97 -9.43 10.04 0.44
C GLU A 97 -9.55 11.56 0.65
N GLU A 98 -10.23 11.98 1.70
CA GLU A 98 -10.36 13.41 2.05
C GLU A 98 -9.02 14.06 2.36
N GLU A 99 -8.16 13.37 3.10
CA GLU A 99 -6.81 13.85 3.40
C GLU A 99 -5.94 13.90 2.14
N VAL A 100 -6.09 12.93 1.24
CA VAL A 100 -5.42 12.92 -0.07
C VAL A 100 -5.86 14.12 -0.90
N LYS A 101 -7.15 14.45 -0.90
CA LYS A 101 -7.69 15.63 -1.60
C LYS A 101 -7.04 16.93 -1.12
N VAL A 102 -6.83 17.08 0.17
CA VAL A 102 -6.16 18.27 0.73
C VAL A 102 -4.75 18.40 0.17
N VAL A 103 -3.96 17.32 0.18
CA VAL A 103 -2.59 17.32 -0.31
C VAL A 103 -2.55 17.61 -1.81
N VAL A 104 -3.41 16.97 -2.60
CA VAL A 104 -3.49 17.18 -4.04
C VAL A 104 -3.90 18.60 -4.38
N ALA A 105 -4.88 19.16 -3.67
CA ALA A 105 -5.31 20.56 -3.86
C ALA A 105 -4.16 21.55 -3.62
N GLU A 106 -3.33 21.32 -2.59
CA GLU A 106 -2.15 22.11 -2.32
C GLU A 106 -1.13 22.03 -3.46
N ILE A 107 -0.92 20.84 -4.02
CA ILE A 107 -0.02 20.62 -5.16
C ILE A 107 -0.54 21.36 -6.40
N ILE A 108 -1.82 21.27 -6.68
CA ILE A 108 -2.45 21.98 -7.81
C ILE A 108 -2.26 23.49 -7.67
N ALA A 109 -2.52 24.03 -6.48
CA ALA A 109 -2.33 25.44 -6.21
C ALA A 109 -0.86 25.88 -6.39
N ALA A 110 0.09 25.09 -5.88
CA ALA A 110 1.51 25.40 -5.95
C ALA A 110 2.07 25.30 -7.38
N THR A 111 1.55 24.36 -8.20
CA THR A 111 2.03 24.16 -9.57
C THR A 111 1.30 25.00 -10.60
N GLY A 112 0.16 25.59 -10.23
CA GLY A 112 -0.70 26.33 -11.16
C GLY A 112 -1.41 25.46 -12.19
N ALA A 113 -1.55 24.15 -11.90
CA ALA A 113 -2.22 23.21 -12.78
C ALA A 113 -3.69 23.59 -13.00
N LYS A 114 -4.17 23.48 -14.25
CA LYS A 114 -5.51 23.95 -14.63
C LYS A 114 -6.36 22.91 -15.34
N SER A 115 -5.74 21.85 -15.86
CA SER A 115 -6.45 20.88 -16.69
C SER A 115 -5.78 19.51 -16.63
N MET A 116 -6.41 18.53 -17.29
CA MET A 116 -5.87 17.18 -17.43
C MET A 116 -4.51 17.13 -18.14
N GLN A 117 -4.14 18.15 -18.88
CA GLN A 117 -2.81 18.24 -19.50
C GLN A 117 -1.71 18.32 -18.44
N ASP A 118 -2.03 18.82 -17.25
CA ASP A 118 -1.11 18.95 -16.13
C ASP A 118 -1.08 17.70 -15.22
N MET A 119 -1.86 16.66 -15.57
CA MET A 119 -2.00 15.46 -14.73
C MET A 119 -0.66 14.80 -14.41
N GLY A 120 0.23 14.65 -15.39
CA GLY A 120 1.54 14.03 -15.20
C GLY A 120 2.38 14.76 -14.16
N LYS A 121 2.36 16.10 -14.20
CA LYS A 121 3.10 16.94 -13.25
C LYS A 121 2.54 16.83 -11.84
N VAL A 122 1.22 16.90 -11.70
CA VAL A 122 0.54 16.77 -10.41
C VAL A 122 0.73 15.36 -9.84
N MET A 123 0.57 14.32 -10.68
CA MET A 123 0.77 12.93 -10.26
C MET A 123 2.19 12.67 -9.78
N GLY A 124 3.20 13.20 -10.47
CA GLY A 124 4.60 13.05 -10.08
C GLY A 124 4.86 13.60 -8.68
N GLN A 125 4.35 14.79 -8.38
CA GLN A 125 4.51 15.42 -7.06
C GLN A 125 3.67 14.73 -5.99
N ALA A 126 2.42 14.37 -6.31
CA ALA A 126 1.53 13.69 -5.38
C ALA A 126 2.06 12.30 -5.00
N SER A 127 2.54 11.54 -5.96
CA SER A 127 3.13 10.23 -5.71
C SER A 127 4.37 10.32 -4.82
N GLY A 128 5.18 11.36 -4.97
CA GLY A 128 6.33 11.61 -4.10
C GLY A 128 5.93 11.95 -2.66
N LYS A 129 4.99 12.89 -2.50
CA LYS A 129 4.54 13.32 -1.16
C LYS A 129 3.73 12.26 -0.43
N LEU A 130 2.97 11.46 -1.16
CA LEU A 130 2.06 10.46 -0.60
C LEU A 130 2.63 9.03 -0.64
N ALA A 131 3.92 8.89 -0.96
CA ALA A 131 4.57 7.59 -1.06
C ALA A 131 4.39 6.78 0.23
N GLY A 132 3.81 5.59 0.10
CA GLY A 132 3.53 4.71 1.23
C GLY A 132 2.29 5.08 2.05
N LYS A 133 1.70 6.26 1.85
CA LYS A 133 0.56 6.77 2.64
C LYS A 133 -0.78 6.62 1.92
N ALA A 134 -0.76 6.50 0.61
CA ALA A 134 -1.93 6.24 -0.23
C ALA A 134 -1.51 5.44 -1.45
N ASP A 135 -2.43 4.65 -2.01
CA ASP A 135 -2.13 3.89 -3.22
C ASP A 135 -2.22 4.76 -4.48
N GLY A 136 -1.58 4.30 -5.55
CA GLY A 136 -1.55 5.03 -6.82
C GLY A 136 -2.93 5.22 -7.43
N LYS A 137 -3.84 4.28 -7.24
CA LYS A 137 -5.22 4.37 -7.75
C LYS A 137 -6.01 5.47 -7.05
N THR A 138 -5.92 5.55 -5.73
CA THR A 138 -6.58 6.61 -4.94
C THR A 138 -6.04 7.98 -5.33
N ILE A 139 -4.73 8.12 -5.43
CA ILE A 139 -4.08 9.38 -5.84
C ILE A 139 -4.54 9.79 -7.24
N SER A 140 -4.51 8.87 -8.19
CA SER A 140 -4.94 9.12 -9.58
C SER A 140 -6.40 9.55 -9.66
N THR A 141 -7.28 8.87 -8.95
CA THR A 141 -8.71 9.19 -8.90
C THR A 141 -8.94 10.61 -8.37
N VAL A 142 -8.27 10.97 -7.29
CA VAL A 142 -8.37 12.31 -6.68
C VAL A 142 -7.82 13.38 -7.61
N VAL A 143 -6.66 13.15 -8.22
CA VAL A 143 -6.05 14.11 -9.15
C VAL A 143 -6.97 14.37 -10.34
N LYS A 144 -7.52 13.32 -10.94
CA LYS A 144 -8.47 13.45 -12.06
C LYS A 144 -9.71 14.24 -11.66
N ALA A 145 -10.29 13.92 -10.49
CA ALA A 145 -11.48 14.61 -10.02
C ALA A 145 -11.24 16.11 -9.81
N LEU A 146 -10.12 16.48 -9.20
CA LEU A 146 -9.80 17.87 -8.91
C LEU A 146 -9.39 18.66 -10.17
N LEU A 147 -8.73 18.03 -11.13
CA LEU A 147 -8.36 18.69 -12.39
C LEU A 147 -9.54 18.85 -13.35
N ASN A 148 -10.57 18.04 -13.22
CA ASN A 148 -11.80 18.12 -14.02
C ASN A 148 -12.90 18.97 -13.37
N ALA A 149 -12.67 19.43 -12.18
CA ALA A 149 -13.67 20.26 -11.47
C ALA A 149 -13.73 21.69 -12.00
#